data_6b244d830c565cfcf5325a4527b56941
#
_entry.id   6b244d830c565cfcf5325a4527b56941
#
_cell.length_a   1.000
_cell.length_b   1.000
_cell.length_c   1.000
_cell.angle_alpha   90.00
_cell.angle_beta   90.00
_cell.angle_gamma   90.00
#
_symmetry.space_group_name_H-M   'P 1'
#
loop_
_entity.id
_entity.type
_entity.pdbx_description
1 polymer ?
#
loop_
_entity_poly.entity_id
_entity_poly.type
_entity_poly.pdbx_seq_one_letter_code
_entity_poly.pdbx_strand_id
1 'polypeptide(L)'
;MKKRWLAFAAACVMALSLAGCVGGNAGTDNGEEAQEMHPWNGTAYGPYVLSAAEFPEQAPYPNEEDFFDENGEWRDKDYNDAYEAWAADQLNVTLTEDEAAAVPEFFARTAQAFLPEEEENFVYSPVNVWLALSMLAEVTDGETRAQILEVLGAEDIETLRTAAADIWGTTYRDDGVVSDILANSLWLSDTMTYRQDTLDLLTENYHASAFSGTPGDPAYDAALQAWLNDMTRGLLEEQASGVTMDPSIVLALASTIYYKANWSSQFYEPANTEETFHAAGGDQTAVFMHNVEYMPYYEGDGFRAAGLNLMDRSTMWLFLPDEGGDARTLLADGTAAGFLLSGGADGTARLDLSVPKFDVEADLDLVPGMRALGMTDVFDPAAADYSPLTDAAGEIALSSAEHAARVKIDEEGVEAAAFTVMMTGATGVIEDRPIDFTVDRPFVFMITSPDNVVLFAGLVNTLE
;
A
#
# COMPACT_ATOMS: atom_id res chain seq x y z
N MET A 1 -16.12 -11.78 -45.65
CA MET A 1 -17.22 -11.69 -44.68
C MET A 1 -16.76 -10.74 -43.59
N LYS A 2 -17.48 -9.65 -43.41
CA LYS A 2 -17.07 -8.51 -42.58
C LYS A 2 -17.23 -8.83 -41.10
N LYS A 3 -16.17 -8.70 -40.30
CA LYS A 3 -16.24 -8.65 -38.82
C LYS A 3 -16.21 -7.19 -38.37
N ARG A 4 -17.23 -6.81 -37.65
CA ARG A 4 -17.44 -5.47 -37.05
C ARG A 4 -16.57 -5.34 -35.81
N TRP A 5 -15.75 -4.33 -35.79
CA TRP A 5 -15.10 -3.80 -34.57
C TRP A 5 -16.05 -2.82 -33.90
N LEU A 6 -16.29 -3.00 -32.64
CA LEU A 6 -16.97 -2.03 -31.77
C LEU A 6 -15.88 -1.29 -30.98
N ALA A 7 -15.68 -0.05 -31.37
CA ALA A 7 -14.85 0.87 -30.60
C ALA A 7 -15.70 1.45 -29.46
N PHE A 8 -15.23 1.34 -28.24
CA PHE A 8 -15.72 2.14 -27.11
C PHE A 8 -14.90 3.43 -27.06
N ALA A 9 -15.55 4.54 -27.39
CA ALA A 9 -14.97 5.86 -27.23
C ALA A 9 -15.29 6.35 -25.80
N ALA A 10 -14.27 6.59 -24.99
CA ALA A 10 -14.38 7.36 -23.78
C ALA A 10 -14.51 8.84 -24.14
N ALA A 11 -15.60 9.47 -23.73
CA ALA A 11 -15.85 10.88 -23.96
C ALA A 11 -15.32 11.70 -22.79
N CYS A 12 -14.17 12.36 -22.98
CA CYS A 12 -13.76 13.48 -22.15
C CYS A 12 -14.69 14.67 -22.40
N VAL A 13 -15.42 15.10 -21.39
CA VAL A 13 -16.19 16.35 -21.42
C VAL A 13 -15.29 17.46 -20.85
N MET A 14 -14.68 18.24 -21.75
CA MET A 14 -14.13 19.55 -21.37
C MET A 14 -15.29 20.57 -21.29
N ALA A 15 -15.53 21.12 -20.11
CA ALA A 15 -16.42 22.27 -19.93
C ALA A 15 -15.65 23.57 -20.16
N LEU A 16 -15.85 24.19 -21.33
CA LEU A 16 -15.43 25.58 -21.59
C LEU A 16 -16.44 26.53 -20.94
N SER A 17 -15.97 27.33 -19.99
CA SER A 17 -16.71 28.46 -19.44
C SER A 17 -16.67 29.66 -20.37
N LEU A 18 -17.81 30.04 -20.93
CA LEU A 18 -18.04 31.31 -21.63
C LEU A 18 -18.55 32.35 -20.63
N ALA A 19 -17.76 33.38 -20.43
CA ALA A 19 -18.19 34.58 -19.72
C ALA A 19 -19.14 35.41 -20.58
N GLY A 20 -20.32 35.71 -20.04
CA GLY A 20 -21.27 36.68 -20.62
C GLY A 20 -21.72 37.66 -19.56
N CYS A 21 -21.29 38.93 -19.67
CA CYS A 21 -21.76 40.02 -18.86
C CYS A 21 -23.16 40.49 -19.33
N VAL A 22 -24.13 40.64 -18.42
CA VAL A 22 -25.17 41.70 -18.47
C VAL A 22 -25.72 41.97 -17.04
N GLY A 23 -25.54 43.17 -16.62
CA GLY A 23 -26.36 44.15 -15.90
C GLY A 23 -27.27 43.75 -14.72
N GLY A 24 -26.87 44.23 -13.60
CA GLY A 24 -27.54 44.85 -12.47
C GLY A 24 -28.94 44.45 -11.99
N ASN A 25 -29.05 43.99 -10.75
CA ASN A 25 -29.96 44.59 -9.79
C ASN A 25 -29.54 44.29 -8.36
N ALA A 26 -29.63 45.29 -7.48
CA ALA A 26 -29.28 45.21 -6.07
C ALA A 26 -30.34 44.38 -5.30
N GLY A 27 -29.89 43.46 -4.44
CA GLY A 27 -30.78 42.75 -3.52
C GLY A 27 -30.02 41.81 -2.61
N THR A 28 -29.83 42.27 -1.36
CA THR A 28 -29.62 41.53 -0.11
C THR A 28 -28.51 40.43 -0.11
N ASP A 29 -27.40 40.85 0.47
CA ASP A 29 -26.30 40.05 0.99
C ASP A 29 -26.82 39.00 2.00
N ASN A 30 -27.00 37.76 1.56
CA ASN A 30 -26.97 36.59 2.40
C ASN A 30 -25.63 35.92 2.09
N GLY A 31 -24.69 36.10 3.05
CA GLY A 31 -23.39 35.42 2.97
C GLY A 31 -23.56 33.89 2.99
N GLU A 32 -23.78 33.32 1.84
CA GLU A 32 -23.36 31.94 1.58
C GLU A 32 -21.84 32.04 1.36
N GLU A 33 -21.09 31.69 2.40
CA GLU A 33 -19.68 31.34 2.22
C GLU A 33 -19.61 30.29 1.09
N ALA A 34 -18.94 30.64 0.01
CA ALA A 34 -18.66 29.71 -1.06
C ALA A 34 -17.86 28.58 -0.41
N GLN A 35 -18.49 27.40 -0.23
CA GLN A 35 -17.78 26.19 0.16
C GLN A 35 -16.65 26.01 -0.86
N GLU A 36 -15.42 26.06 -0.40
CA GLU A 36 -14.27 25.70 -1.24
C GLU A 36 -14.51 24.31 -1.78
N MET A 37 -14.46 24.16 -3.11
CA MET A 37 -14.66 22.87 -3.77
C MET A 37 -13.40 22.03 -3.54
N HIS A 38 -13.49 21.03 -2.65
CA HIS A 38 -12.41 20.08 -2.45
C HIS A 38 -12.40 19.01 -3.59
N PRO A 39 -11.27 18.29 -3.80
CA PRO A 39 -11.10 17.39 -4.93
C PRO A 39 -12.16 16.26 -5.00
N TRP A 40 -12.79 15.89 -3.88
CA TRP A 40 -13.76 14.80 -3.82
C TRP A 40 -15.23 15.22 -3.88
N ASN A 41 -15.49 16.42 -4.37
CA ASN A 41 -16.86 16.86 -4.65
C ASN A 41 -17.52 15.93 -5.68
N GLY A 42 -18.66 15.35 -5.27
CA GLY A 42 -19.43 14.43 -6.09
C GLY A 42 -19.23 12.93 -5.77
N THR A 43 -18.27 12.60 -4.90
CA THR A 43 -18.14 11.25 -4.34
C THR A 43 -19.14 11.01 -3.20
N ALA A 44 -19.36 9.75 -2.82
CA ALA A 44 -20.25 9.40 -1.71
C ALA A 44 -19.75 9.95 -0.36
N TYR A 45 -18.45 10.07 -0.16
CA TYR A 45 -17.80 10.59 1.05
C TYR A 45 -17.61 12.12 1.02
N GLY A 46 -17.73 12.77 -0.14
CA GLY A 46 -17.58 14.22 -0.28
C GLY A 46 -18.40 15.06 0.72
N PRO A 47 -19.66 14.74 1.01
CA PRO A 47 -20.46 15.49 1.98
C PRO A 47 -19.94 15.49 3.43
N TYR A 48 -19.05 14.57 3.77
CA TYR A 48 -18.53 14.35 5.12
C TYR A 48 -17.12 14.89 5.35
N VAL A 49 -16.48 15.43 4.32
CA VAL A 49 -15.08 15.88 4.37
C VAL A 49 -14.90 17.05 5.34
N LEU A 50 -13.99 16.90 6.30
CA LEU A 50 -13.46 17.98 7.13
C LEU A 50 -12.10 18.47 6.61
N SER A 51 -11.25 17.54 6.16
CA SER A 51 -9.96 17.80 5.52
C SER A 51 -9.71 16.73 4.46
N ALA A 52 -9.23 17.13 3.29
CA ALA A 52 -9.05 16.27 2.13
C ALA A 52 -7.56 16.18 1.77
N ALA A 53 -6.99 14.98 1.79
CA ALA A 53 -5.66 14.76 1.27
C ALA A 53 -5.62 15.00 -0.25
N GLU A 54 -4.55 15.63 -0.70
CA GLU A 54 -4.22 15.76 -2.11
C GLU A 54 -3.08 14.80 -2.45
N PHE A 55 -3.28 14.02 -3.50
CA PHE A 55 -2.24 13.15 -4.04
C PHE A 55 -1.58 13.86 -5.23
N PRO A 56 -0.25 14.00 -5.26
CA PRO A 56 0.44 14.63 -6.38
C PRO A 56 0.14 13.91 -7.71
N GLU A 57 -0.27 14.67 -8.74
CA GLU A 57 -0.33 14.13 -10.10
C GLU A 57 1.10 13.89 -10.58
N GLN A 58 1.38 12.70 -11.10
CA GLN A 58 2.68 12.35 -11.68
C GLN A 58 2.60 12.18 -13.19
N ALA A 59 3.65 12.58 -13.90
CA ALA A 59 3.77 12.33 -15.32
C ALA A 59 3.77 10.81 -15.58
N PRO A 60 3.03 10.32 -16.59
CA PRO A 60 3.00 8.91 -16.88
C PRO A 60 4.37 8.42 -17.38
N TYR A 61 4.73 7.21 -16.99
CA TYR A 61 5.90 6.54 -17.57
C TYR A 61 5.71 6.40 -19.09
N PRO A 62 6.69 6.80 -19.92
CA PRO A 62 6.54 6.78 -21.37
C PRO A 62 6.47 5.34 -21.89
N ASN A 63 5.33 4.96 -22.46
CA ASN A 63 5.16 3.67 -23.13
C ASN A 63 5.90 3.68 -24.47
N GLU A 64 6.85 2.77 -24.66
CA GLU A 64 7.66 2.68 -25.88
C GLU A 64 6.82 2.55 -27.16
N GLU A 65 5.66 1.85 -27.10
CA GLU A 65 4.79 1.66 -28.26
C GLU A 65 4.25 2.99 -28.83
N ASP A 66 4.08 4.01 -28.00
CA ASP A 66 3.57 5.32 -28.39
C ASP A 66 4.62 6.15 -29.18
N PHE A 67 5.88 5.70 -29.18
CA PHE A 67 6.99 6.42 -29.78
C PHE A 67 7.49 5.84 -31.13
N PHE A 68 6.71 4.96 -31.76
CA PHE A 68 6.89 4.60 -33.15
C PHE A 68 6.00 5.50 -34.04
N ASP A 69 6.56 5.94 -35.19
CA ASP A 69 5.81 6.71 -36.17
C ASP A 69 4.91 5.80 -37.06
N GLU A 70 4.13 6.40 -37.96
CA GLU A 70 3.23 5.69 -38.89
C GLU A 70 3.96 4.68 -39.80
N ASN A 71 5.28 4.79 -39.95
CA ASN A 71 6.15 3.89 -40.72
C ASN A 71 6.83 2.83 -39.85
N GLY A 72 6.62 2.86 -38.53
CA GLY A 72 7.29 2.00 -37.55
C GLY A 72 8.73 2.45 -37.23
N GLU A 73 9.09 3.73 -37.50
CA GLU A 73 10.38 4.28 -37.12
C GLU A 73 10.33 4.84 -35.68
N TRP A 74 11.36 4.50 -34.89
CA TRP A 74 11.48 4.93 -33.49
C TRP A 74 11.77 6.43 -33.39
N ARG A 75 10.98 7.15 -32.57
CA ARG A 75 11.12 8.58 -32.28
C ARG A 75 11.94 8.83 -31.02
N ASP A 76 13.24 8.61 -31.11
CA ASP A 76 14.17 8.64 -29.99
C ASP A 76 14.11 9.95 -29.18
N LYS A 77 14.02 11.10 -29.85
CA LYS A 77 13.95 12.39 -29.17
C LYS A 77 12.67 12.55 -28.35
N ASP A 78 11.53 12.15 -28.92
CA ASP A 78 10.23 12.33 -28.28
C ASP A 78 10.12 11.43 -27.05
N TYR A 79 10.65 10.20 -27.13
CA TYR A 79 10.76 9.29 -25.99
C TYR A 79 11.66 9.83 -24.89
N ASN A 80 12.87 10.30 -25.25
CA ASN A 80 13.79 10.86 -24.26
C ASN A 80 13.23 12.13 -23.59
N ASP A 81 12.57 13.02 -24.34
CA ASP A 81 11.90 14.21 -23.78
C ASP A 81 10.78 13.80 -22.79
N ALA A 82 9.99 12.75 -23.10
CA ALA A 82 8.95 12.25 -22.21
C ALA A 82 9.54 11.55 -20.97
N TYR A 83 10.60 10.77 -21.16
CA TYR A 83 11.30 10.10 -20.05
C TYR A 83 11.96 11.12 -19.10
N GLU A 84 12.59 12.18 -19.64
CA GLU A 84 13.15 13.26 -18.83
C GLU A 84 12.05 13.99 -18.04
N ALA A 85 10.88 14.23 -18.65
CA ALA A 85 9.74 14.84 -17.98
C ALA A 85 9.22 13.95 -16.82
N TRP A 86 9.01 12.66 -17.08
CA TRP A 86 8.64 11.69 -16.07
C TRP A 86 9.66 11.62 -14.92
N ALA A 87 10.96 11.52 -15.26
CA ALA A 87 12.02 11.42 -14.25
C ALA A 87 12.15 12.69 -13.39
N ALA A 88 11.84 13.88 -13.97
CA ALA A 88 11.86 15.14 -13.25
C ALA A 88 10.67 15.31 -12.29
N ASP A 89 9.58 14.60 -12.55
CA ASP A 89 8.32 14.66 -11.79
C ASP A 89 8.29 13.66 -10.63
N GLN A 90 9.27 12.76 -10.54
CA GLN A 90 9.39 11.85 -9.41
C GLN A 90 9.71 12.63 -8.13
N LEU A 91 9.06 12.30 -7.05
CA LEU A 91 9.37 12.88 -5.75
C LEU A 91 10.81 12.51 -5.36
N ASN A 92 11.66 13.53 -5.22
CA ASN A 92 13.09 13.34 -4.93
C ASN A 92 13.33 13.45 -3.41
N VAL A 93 12.67 12.61 -2.64
CA VAL A 93 12.94 12.44 -1.20
C VAL A 93 14.05 11.41 -1.05
N THR A 94 14.95 11.62 -0.11
CA THR A 94 16.00 10.65 0.24
C THR A 94 15.93 10.42 1.74
N LEU A 95 15.65 9.19 2.14
CA LEU A 95 15.59 8.81 3.53
C LEU A 95 16.98 8.85 4.16
N THR A 96 17.09 9.31 5.39
CA THR A 96 18.23 9.07 6.25
C THR A 96 18.32 7.58 6.62
N GLU A 97 19.44 7.14 7.18
CA GLU A 97 19.61 5.76 7.62
C GLU A 97 18.59 5.37 8.70
N ASP A 98 18.28 6.29 9.62
CA ASP A 98 17.29 6.07 10.70
C ASP A 98 15.86 6.00 10.14
N GLU A 99 15.48 6.86 9.18
CA GLU A 99 14.17 6.81 8.53
C GLU A 99 13.97 5.54 7.70
N ALA A 100 14.99 5.11 6.95
CA ALA A 100 14.93 3.86 6.20
C ALA A 100 14.80 2.62 7.11
N ALA A 101 15.35 2.68 8.33
CA ALA A 101 15.23 1.60 9.31
C ALA A 101 13.90 1.61 10.07
N ALA A 102 13.17 2.72 10.13
CA ALA A 102 12.00 2.89 11.00
C ALA A 102 10.93 1.81 10.79
N VAL A 103 10.50 1.59 9.53
CA VAL A 103 9.47 0.58 9.21
C VAL A 103 9.98 -0.86 9.36
N PRO A 104 11.18 -1.24 8.86
CA PRO A 104 11.75 -2.56 9.13
C PRO A 104 11.91 -2.88 10.62
N GLU A 105 12.33 -1.93 11.44
CA GLU A 105 12.44 -2.12 12.90
C GLU A 105 11.08 -2.22 13.58
N PHE A 106 10.11 -1.41 13.18
CA PHE A 106 8.72 -1.53 13.62
C PHE A 106 8.17 -2.91 13.26
N PHE A 107 8.36 -3.37 12.03
CA PHE A 107 7.97 -4.69 11.59
C PHE A 107 8.60 -5.80 12.47
N ALA A 108 9.91 -5.72 12.72
CA ALA A 108 10.61 -6.69 13.55
C ALA A 108 10.02 -6.81 14.98
N ARG A 109 9.55 -5.69 15.55
CA ARG A 109 8.96 -5.67 16.91
C ARG A 109 7.49 -6.10 16.95
N THR A 110 6.74 -5.88 15.87
CA THR A 110 5.27 -5.94 15.89
C THR A 110 4.68 -7.10 15.11
N ALA A 111 5.44 -7.73 14.20
CA ALA A 111 4.94 -8.78 13.32
C ALA A 111 4.18 -9.88 14.08
N GLN A 112 4.74 -10.39 15.17
CA GLN A 112 4.10 -11.43 15.97
C GLN A 112 2.75 -11.00 16.56
N ALA A 113 2.58 -9.73 16.91
CA ALA A 113 1.35 -9.22 17.53
C ALA A 113 0.18 -9.10 16.54
N PHE A 114 0.49 -8.97 15.24
CA PHE A 114 -0.51 -8.85 14.17
C PHE A 114 -0.76 -10.15 13.42
N LEU A 115 0.09 -11.19 13.61
CA LEU A 115 -0.13 -12.49 12.97
C LEU A 115 -1.38 -13.18 13.54
N PRO A 116 -2.27 -13.71 12.67
CA PRO A 116 -3.43 -14.48 13.12
C PRO A 116 -2.99 -15.75 13.88
N GLU A 117 -3.85 -16.27 14.77
CA GLU A 117 -3.55 -17.51 15.53
C GLU A 117 -3.62 -18.77 14.66
N GLU A 118 -4.38 -18.75 13.57
CA GLU A 118 -4.65 -19.89 12.70
C GLU A 118 -3.64 -20.02 11.55
N GLU A 119 -3.55 -21.22 10.97
CA GLU A 119 -2.68 -21.53 9.82
C GLU A 119 -3.33 -21.07 8.49
N GLU A 120 -3.89 -19.87 8.47
CA GLU A 120 -4.48 -19.27 7.27
C GLU A 120 -3.43 -18.49 6.48
N ASN A 121 -3.77 -18.15 5.23
CA ASN A 121 -3.01 -17.14 4.49
C ASN A 121 -3.15 -15.80 5.18
N PHE A 122 -2.11 -14.98 5.06
CA PHE A 122 -2.06 -13.70 5.74
C PHE A 122 -1.27 -12.70 4.93
N VAL A 123 -1.72 -11.45 4.95
CA VAL A 123 -0.98 -10.31 4.40
C VAL A 123 -1.32 -9.04 5.15
N TYR A 124 -0.34 -8.19 5.37
CA TYR A 124 -0.54 -6.83 5.83
C TYR A 124 0.56 -5.90 5.32
N SER A 125 0.34 -4.61 5.45
CA SER A 125 1.31 -3.59 5.08
C SER A 125 1.93 -2.96 6.33
N PRO A 126 3.18 -3.29 6.68
CA PRO A 126 3.87 -2.68 7.81
C PRO A 126 3.98 -1.16 7.70
N VAL A 127 4.30 -0.62 6.52
CA VAL A 127 4.41 0.83 6.32
C VAL A 127 3.08 1.54 6.54
N ASN A 128 1.99 0.96 6.07
CA ASN A 128 0.68 1.58 6.19
C ASN A 128 0.17 1.57 7.64
N VAL A 129 0.37 0.45 8.37
CA VAL A 129 0.09 0.38 9.82
C VAL A 129 0.97 1.35 10.60
N TRP A 130 2.26 1.46 10.26
CA TRP A 130 3.17 2.42 10.88
C TRP A 130 2.71 3.88 10.67
N LEU A 131 2.30 4.24 9.45
CA LEU A 131 1.75 5.57 9.15
C LEU A 131 0.43 5.84 9.89
N ALA A 132 -0.48 4.86 9.94
CA ALA A 132 -1.75 4.99 10.67
C ALA A 132 -1.52 5.22 12.18
N LEU A 133 -0.59 4.50 12.79
CA LEU A 133 -0.20 4.71 14.18
C LEU A 133 0.53 6.04 14.40
N SER A 134 1.30 6.50 13.42
CA SER A 134 1.94 7.82 13.46
C SER A 134 0.91 8.95 13.45
N MET A 135 -0.15 8.83 12.65
CA MET A 135 -1.30 9.75 12.69
C MET A 135 -2.02 9.70 14.05
N LEU A 136 -2.16 8.52 14.64
CA LEU A 136 -2.77 8.36 15.96
C LEU A 136 -1.94 9.06 17.05
N ALA A 137 -0.60 9.05 16.92
CA ALA A 137 0.29 9.81 17.81
C ALA A 137 0.06 11.32 17.69
N GLU A 138 -0.21 11.85 16.49
CA GLU A 138 -0.48 13.30 16.28
C GLU A 138 -1.76 13.76 16.94
N VAL A 139 -2.79 12.94 16.94
CA VAL A 139 -4.10 13.28 17.52
C VAL A 139 -4.20 13.03 19.03
N THR A 140 -3.13 12.52 19.65
CA THR A 140 -3.05 12.19 21.09
C THR A 140 -1.96 13.02 21.79
N ASP A 141 -1.95 13.03 23.14
CA ASP A 141 -0.90 13.65 23.95
C ASP A 141 -0.61 12.85 25.22
N GLY A 142 0.35 13.32 26.02
CA GLY A 142 0.70 12.74 27.31
C GLY A 142 1.11 11.27 27.24
N GLU A 143 0.62 10.45 28.18
CA GLU A 143 0.92 9.03 28.29
C GLU A 143 0.35 8.23 27.09
N THR A 144 -0.81 8.65 26.58
CA THR A 144 -1.42 8.02 25.40
C THR A 144 -0.48 8.08 24.19
N ARG A 145 0.07 9.27 23.89
CA ARG A 145 1.08 9.44 22.85
C ARG A 145 2.37 8.66 23.15
N ALA A 146 2.83 8.68 24.41
CA ALA A 146 4.06 8.01 24.78
C ALA A 146 4.03 6.48 24.51
N GLN A 147 2.91 5.81 24.78
CA GLN A 147 2.70 4.40 24.46
C GLN A 147 2.77 4.13 22.95
N ILE A 148 2.24 5.02 22.13
CA ILE A 148 2.28 4.89 20.66
C ILE A 148 3.71 5.10 20.15
N LEU A 149 4.41 6.16 20.62
CA LEU A 149 5.80 6.43 20.25
C LEU A 149 6.73 5.28 20.63
N GLU A 150 6.54 4.62 21.77
CA GLU A 150 7.31 3.45 22.19
C GLU A 150 7.15 2.30 21.18
N VAL A 151 5.93 2.02 20.72
CA VAL A 151 5.66 0.98 19.73
C VAL A 151 6.25 1.34 18.37
N LEU A 152 6.15 2.60 17.96
CA LEU A 152 6.75 3.09 16.71
C LEU A 152 8.29 3.16 16.78
N GLY A 153 8.88 3.17 18.00
CA GLY A 153 10.31 3.35 18.22
C GLY A 153 10.78 4.78 17.97
N ALA A 154 9.89 5.75 18.08
CA ALA A 154 10.18 7.15 17.86
C ALA A 154 10.50 7.88 19.16
N GLU A 155 11.49 8.80 19.14
CA GLU A 155 11.88 9.56 20.32
C GLU A 155 10.87 10.67 20.65
N ASP A 156 10.32 11.34 19.63
CA ASP A 156 9.36 12.41 19.77
C ASP A 156 8.47 12.55 18.51
N ILE A 157 7.44 13.35 18.64
CA ILE A 157 6.43 13.55 17.60
C ILE A 157 6.95 14.34 16.38
N GLU A 158 7.92 15.24 16.54
CA GLU A 158 8.46 16.05 15.46
C GLU A 158 9.35 15.21 14.55
N THR A 159 10.19 14.37 15.13
CA THR A 159 11.01 13.39 14.41
C THR A 159 10.13 12.37 13.69
N LEU A 160 9.10 11.85 14.36
CA LEU A 160 8.14 10.91 13.77
C LEU A 160 7.42 11.52 12.57
N ARG A 161 6.95 12.77 12.68
CA ARG A 161 6.27 13.48 11.60
C ARG A 161 7.15 13.64 10.37
N THR A 162 8.40 14.02 10.58
CA THR A 162 9.37 14.16 9.47
C THR A 162 9.57 12.82 8.77
N ALA A 163 9.85 11.77 9.54
CA ALA A 163 10.02 10.43 8.98
C ALA A 163 8.77 9.94 8.23
N ALA A 164 7.57 10.22 8.76
CA ALA A 164 6.32 9.82 8.10
C ALA A 164 6.12 10.53 6.75
N ALA A 165 6.37 11.85 6.69
CA ALA A 165 6.29 12.60 5.44
C ALA A 165 7.33 12.11 4.41
N ASP A 166 8.56 11.86 4.84
CA ASP A 166 9.63 11.42 3.96
C ASP A 166 9.41 9.97 3.48
N ILE A 167 8.98 9.05 4.35
CA ILE A 167 8.63 7.67 3.98
C ILE A 167 7.44 7.66 3.01
N TRP A 168 6.39 8.44 3.27
CA TRP A 168 5.28 8.56 2.34
C TRP A 168 5.77 9.11 0.98
N GLY A 169 6.61 10.14 0.99
CA GLY A 169 7.15 10.79 -0.22
C GLY A 169 8.04 9.87 -1.07
N THR A 170 8.79 8.92 -0.46
CA THR A 170 9.59 7.94 -1.22
C THR A 170 8.76 6.77 -1.72
N THR A 171 7.63 6.49 -1.06
CA THR A 171 6.78 5.34 -1.37
C THR A 171 5.73 5.69 -2.42
N TYR A 172 5.10 6.87 -2.32
CA TYR A 172 4.01 7.25 -3.23
C TYR A 172 4.46 7.30 -4.69
N ARG A 173 3.73 6.56 -5.53
CA ARG A 173 3.90 6.55 -6.98
C ARG A 173 2.58 6.26 -7.68
N ASP A 174 2.29 6.99 -8.75
CA ASP A 174 1.13 6.75 -9.62
C ASP A 174 1.41 7.28 -11.03
N ASP A 175 2.22 6.52 -11.79
CA ASP A 175 2.73 6.91 -13.10
C ASP A 175 2.18 6.07 -14.27
N GLY A 176 1.16 5.24 -13.99
CA GLY A 176 0.51 4.40 -14.98
C GLY A 176 1.15 3.03 -15.20
N VAL A 177 2.42 2.84 -14.84
CA VAL A 177 3.13 1.55 -14.85
C VAL A 177 3.26 1.00 -13.44
N VAL A 178 3.54 1.89 -12.48
CA VAL A 178 3.55 1.60 -11.06
C VAL A 178 2.47 2.44 -10.39
N SER A 179 1.76 1.83 -9.48
CA SER A 179 0.90 2.54 -8.54
C SER A 179 1.22 2.03 -7.14
N ASP A 180 1.67 2.94 -6.28
CA ASP A 180 1.88 2.71 -4.85
C ASP A 180 1.21 3.85 -4.10
N ILE A 181 -0.02 3.60 -3.67
CA ILE A 181 -0.92 4.60 -3.09
C ILE A 181 -1.21 4.22 -1.65
N LEU A 182 -0.56 4.93 -0.73
CA LEU A 182 -0.81 4.85 0.70
C LEU A 182 -1.88 5.86 1.06
N ALA A 183 -3.06 5.40 1.45
CA ALA A 183 -4.17 6.27 1.80
C ALA A 183 -4.64 6.01 3.23
N ASN A 184 -4.70 7.09 4.02
CA ASN A 184 -5.10 7.05 5.41
C ASN A 184 -6.25 8.02 5.67
N SER A 185 -7.14 7.68 6.59
CA SER A 185 -8.25 8.54 6.95
C SER A 185 -8.73 8.37 8.39
N LEU A 186 -9.32 9.46 8.92
CA LEU A 186 -10.05 9.47 10.17
C LEU A 186 -11.54 9.61 9.91
N TRP A 187 -12.33 8.75 10.53
CA TRP A 187 -13.79 8.77 10.49
C TRP A 187 -14.32 9.15 11.88
N LEU A 188 -14.91 10.33 11.95
CA LEU A 188 -15.19 11.04 13.18
C LEU A 188 -16.70 11.21 13.38
N SER A 189 -17.15 11.17 14.65
CA SER A 189 -18.55 11.46 14.97
C SER A 189 -18.86 12.95 14.82
N ASP A 190 -20.00 13.29 14.22
CA ASP A 190 -20.52 14.66 14.10
C ASP A 190 -21.07 15.23 15.42
N THR A 191 -21.02 14.47 16.51
CA THR A 191 -21.43 14.93 17.85
C THR A 191 -20.39 15.81 18.52
N MET A 192 -19.19 15.94 17.93
CA MET A 192 -18.06 16.71 18.46
C MET A 192 -17.54 17.76 17.46
N THR A 193 -16.71 18.66 17.95
CA THR A 193 -15.96 19.61 17.14
C THR A 193 -14.48 19.25 17.18
N TYR A 194 -13.81 19.37 16.06
CA TYR A 194 -12.42 18.99 15.89
C TYR A 194 -11.56 20.21 15.57
N ARG A 195 -10.28 20.16 15.96
CA ARG A 195 -9.32 21.24 15.74
C ARG A 195 -8.82 21.20 14.31
N GLN A 196 -9.11 22.23 13.55
CA GLN A 196 -8.72 22.34 12.15
C GLN A 196 -7.20 22.27 11.98
N ASP A 197 -6.43 22.95 12.84
CA ASP A 197 -4.96 22.92 12.78
C ASP A 197 -4.39 21.50 12.82
N THR A 198 -5.02 20.59 13.59
CA THR A 198 -4.61 19.19 13.67
C THR A 198 -5.00 18.41 12.41
N LEU A 199 -6.20 18.67 11.88
CA LEU A 199 -6.64 18.06 10.63
C LEU A 199 -5.77 18.49 9.45
N ASP A 200 -5.42 19.78 9.38
CA ASP A 200 -4.52 20.33 8.36
C ASP A 200 -3.11 19.70 8.46
N LEU A 201 -2.59 19.54 9.69
CA LEU A 201 -1.31 18.87 9.93
C LEU A 201 -1.31 17.42 9.42
N LEU A 202 -2.39 16.66 9.65
CA LEU A 202 -2.54 15.30 9.15
C LEU A 202 -2.58 15.28 7.62
N THR A 203 -3.28 16.22 7.01
CA THR A 203 -3.38 16.33 5.56
C THR A 203 -2.02 16.68 4.93
N GLU A 204 -1.29 17.63 5.52
CA GLU A 204 -0.03 18.13 4.98
C GLU A 204 1.14 17.15 5.13
N ASN A 205 1.20 16.38 6.23
CA ASN A 205 2.37 15.57 6.54
C ASN A 205 2.13 14.06 6.38
N TYR A 206 0.89 13.61 6.42
CA TYR A 206 0.54 12.17 6.33
C TYR A 206 -0.33 11.86 5.12
N HIS A 207 -0.67 12.87 4.31
CA HIS A 207 -1.64 12.74 3.21
C HIS A 207 -2.91 12.01 3.64
N ALA A 208 -3.37 12.34 4.86
CA ALA A 208 -4.52 11.74 5.48
C ALA A 208 -5.74 12.63 5.34
N SER A 209 -6.90 12.01 5.20
CA SER A 209 -8.18 12.70 5.09
C SER A 209 -8.98 12.55 6.37
N ALA A 210 -9.83 13.52 6.67
CA ALA A 210 -10.74 13.46 7.80
C ALA A 210 -12.19 13.66 7.36
N PHE A 211 -13.07 12.81 7.87
CA PHE A 211 -14.49 12.81 7.58
C PHE A 211 -15.28 12.91 8.89
N SER A 212 -16.44 13.58 8.87
CA SER A 212 -17.33 13.66 10.02
C SER A 212 -18.77 13.37 9.61
N GLY A 213 -19.39 12.45 10.33
CA GLY A 213 -20.76 12.01 10.11
C GLY A 213 -21.33 11.29 11.31
N THR A 214 -22.55 10.77 11.18
CA THR A 214 -23.22 10.02 12.24
C THR A 214 -22.87 8.52 12.13
N PRO A 215 -22.04 7.95 13.04
CA PRO A 215 -21.73 6.53 13.02
C PRO A 215 -23.00 5.68 13.16
N GLY A 216 -23.08 4.58 12.37
CA GLY A 216 -24.28 3.74 12.28
C GLY A 216 -25.35 4.27 11.33
N ASP A 217 -25.17 5.45 10.72
CA ASP A 217 -26.00 5.86 9.58
C ASP A 217 -25.53 5.11 8.32
N PRO A 218 -26.44 4.37 7.63
CA PRO A 218 -26.07 3.65 6.41
C PRO A 218 -25.46 4.51 5.29
N ALA A 219 -25.73 5.82 5.27
CA ALA A 219 -25.13 6.71 4.29
C ALA A 219 -23.66 7.06 4.65
N TYR A 220 -23.34 7.11 5.94
CA TYR A 220 -21.97 7.32 6.42
C TYR A 220 -21.13 6.04 6.26
N ASP A 221 -21.72 4.86 6.53
CA ASP A 221 -21.09 3.56 6.23
C ASP A 221 -20.80 3.42 4.72
N ALA A 222 -21.76 3.77 3.87
CA ALA A 222 -21.57 3.75 2.41
C ALA A 222 -20.48 4.73 1.96
N ALA A 223 -20.30 5.85 2.66
CA ALA A 223 -19.22 6.79 2.38
C ALA A 223 -17.84 6.18 2.69
N LEU A 224 -17.68 5.51 3.84
CA LEU A 224 -16.45 4.78 4.19
C LEU A 224 -16.15 3.67 3.18
N GLN A 225 -17.15 2.86 2.83
CA GLN A 225 -17.02 1.78 1.85
C GLN A 225 -16.57 2.32 0.48
N ALA A 226 -17.18 3.43 0.03
CA ALA A 226 -16.79 4.07 -1.23
C ALA A 226 -15.37 4.62 -1.20
N TRP A 227 -14.95 5.23 -0.08
CA TRP A 227 -13.58 5.73 0.07
C TRP A 227 -12.56 4.59 0.04
N LEU A 228 -12.80 3.49 0.78
CA LEU A 228 -11.96 2.30 0.76
C LEU A 228 -11.83 1.72 -0.66
N ASN A 229 -12.95 1.62 -1.37
CA ASN A 229 -12.98 1.12 -2.74
C ASN A 229 -12.22 2.03 -3.72
N ASP A 230 -12.41 3.34 -3.63
CA ASP A 230 -11.76 4.31 -4.51
C ASP A 230 -10.25 4.34 -4.27
N MET A 231 -9.79 4.35 -3.00
CA MET A 231 -8.38 4.37 -2.65
C MET A 231 -7.63 3.08 -3.03
N THR A 232 -8.35 1.97 -3.14
CA THR A 232 -7.80 0.68 -3.59
C THR A 232 -8.13 0.33 -5.04
N ARG A 233 -8.70 1.29 -5.80
CA ARG A 233 -9.09 1.12 -7.21
C ARG A 233 -9.97 -0.12 -7.47
N GLY A 234 -10.80 -0.48 -6.51
CA GLY A 234 -11.70 -1.62 -6.57
C GLY A 234 -11.08 -2.95 -6.14
N LEU A 235 -9.80 -2.97 -5.77
CA LEU A 235 -9.11 -4.21 -5.34
C LEU A 235 -9.77 -4.85 -4.12
N LEU A 236 -10.30 -4.02 -3.21
CA LEU A 236 -10.94 -4.44 -1.96
C LEU A 236 -12.47 -4.23 -1.97
N GLU A 237 -13.13 -4.27 -3.14
CA GLU A 237 -14.58 -4.01 -3.27
C GLU A 237 -15.42 -4.96 -2.40
N GLU A 238 -15.06 -6.25 -2.34
CA GLU A 238 -15.78 -7.27 -1.57
C GLU A 238 -15.61 -7.01 -0.07
N GLN A 239 -14.39 -6.78 0.41
CA GLN A 239 -14.06 -6.49 1.81
C GLN A 239 -14.69 -5.17 2.26
N ALA A 240 -14.52 -4.10 1.48
CA ALA A 240 -15.07 -2.78 1.77
C ALA A 240 -16.60 -2.83 1.94
N SER A 241 -17.31 -3.63 1.14
CA SER A 241 -18.78 -3.70 1.17
C SER A 241 -19.37 -4.22 2.50
N GLY A 242 -18.56 -4.91 3.31
CA GLY A 242 -18.94 -5.43 4.61
C GLY A 242 -18.68 -4.49 5.79
N VAL A 243 -17.88 -3.44 5.59
CA VAL A 243 -17.47 -2.52 6.67
C VAL A 243 -18.64 -1.66 7.12
N THR A 244 -18.91 -1.62 8.42
CA THR A 244 -19.93 -0.78 9.05
C THR A 244 -19.42 -0.19 10.36
N MET A 245 -19.88 1.00 10.71
CA MET A 245 -19.50 1.67 11.95
C MET A 245 -20.58 1.45 13.03
N ASP A 246 -20.17 0.96 14.21
CA ASP A 246 -21.06 0.91 15.36
C ASP A 246 -21.49 2.34 15.78
N PRO A 247 -22.77 2.56 16.13
CA PRO A 247 -23.25 3.89 16.56
C PRO A 247 -22.53 4.50 17.76
N SER A 248 -21.76 3.72 18.51
CA SER A 248 -20.94 4.19 19.65
C SER A 248 -19.55 4.69 19.25
N ILE A 249 -19.15 4.51 17.98
CA ILE A 249 -17.85 4.96 17.49
C ILE A 249 -17.77 6.49 17.55
N VAL A 250 -16.67 6.98 18.10
CA VAL A 250 -16.34 8.41 18.10
C VAL A 250 -15.20 8.69 17.13
N LEU A 251 -14.24 7.80 17.04
CA LEU A 251 -13.08 7.84 16.17
C LEU A 251 -12.80 6.44 15.61
N ALA A 252 -12.71 6.33 14.31
CA ALA A 252 -12.18 5.17 13.60
C ALA A 252 -11.05 5.58 12.66
N LEU A 253 -10.04 4.72 12.53
CA LEU A 253 -8.97 4.84 11.54
C LEU A 253 -9.27 3.87 10.40
N ALA A 254 -9.13 4.34 9.17
CA ALA A 254 -9.13 3.49 7.99
C ALA A 254 -7.83 3.73 7.21
N SER A 255 -7.13 2.65 6.91
CA SER A 255 -5.82 2.65 6.30
C SER A 255 -5.80 1.63 5.16
N THR A 256 -5.41 2.06 3.97
CA THR A 256 -5.33 1.21 2.77
C THR A 256 -4.02 1.42 2.05
N ILE A 257 -3.58 0.39 1.34
CA ILE A 257 -2.51 0.47 0.37
C ILE A 257 -2.95 -0.20 -0.93
N TYR A 258 -2.74 0.48 -2.04
CA TYR A 258 -2.88 -0.08 -3.37
C TYR A 258 -1.51 -0.12 -4.01
N TYR A 259 -1.02 -1.32 -4.33
CA TYR A 259 0.27 -1.51 -4.97
C TYR A 259 0.13 -2.32 -6.25
N LYS A 260 0.69 -1.78 -7.32
CA LYS A 260 0.76 -2.42 -8.62
C LYS A 260 2.10 -2.13 -9.27
N ALA A 261 2.83 -3.16 -9.64
CA ALA A 261 4.07 -3.03 -10.39
C ALA A 261 4.35 -4.29 -11.23
N ASN A 262 4.86 -4.10 -12.42
CA ASN A 262 5.26 -5.21 -13.29
C ASN A 262 6.62 -5.76 -12.85
N TRP A 263 6.87 -7.06 -13.11
CA TRP A 263 8.20 -7.65 -12.99
C TRP A 263 9.18 -6.96 -13.93
N SER A 264 10.40 -6.71 -13.48
CA SER A 264 11.49 -6.28 -14.38
C SER A 264 11.81 -7.33 -15.44
N SER A 265 11.54 -8.60 -15.14
CA SER A 265 11.65 -9.74 -16.06
C SER A 265 10.37 -10.56 -15.92
N GLN A 266 9.46 -10.38 -16.88
CA GLN A 266 8.15 -11.04 -16.88
C GLN A 266 8.29 -12.56 -17.08
N PHE A 267 7.35 -13.31 -16.51
CA PHE A 267 7.25 -14.74 -16.76
C PHE A 267 6.60 -15.00 -18.13
N TYR A 268 7.03 -16.07 -18.78
CA TYR A 268 6.48 -16.47 -20.07
C TYR A 268 5.29 -17.44 -19.85
N GLU A 269 4.07 -16.95 -19.95
CA GLU A 269 2.84 -17.72 -19.68
C GLU A 269 2.81 -19.14 -20.32
N PRO A 270 3.25 -19.34 -21.60
CA PRO A 270 3.28 -20.67 -22.17
C PRO A 270 4.29 -21.65 -21.54
N ALA A 271 5.18 -21.18 -20.67
CA ALA A 271 6.10 -22.01 -19.90
C ALA A 271 5.51 -22.47 -18.55
N ASN A 272 4.34 -21.97 -18.17
CA ASN A 272 3.68 -22.38 -16.94
C ASN A 272 3.36 -23.86 -16.95
N THR A 273 3.48 -24.48 -15.76
CA THR A 273 3.11 -25.90 -15.55
C THR A 273 2.20 -26.07 -14.34
N GLU A 274 1.38 -27.12 -14.35
CA GLU A 274 0.68 -27.56 -13.15
C GLU A 274 1.62 -28.40 -12.30
N GLU A 275 1.87 -27.96 -11.06
CA GLU A 275 2.75 -28.64 -10.12
C GLU A 275 2.06 -28.86 -8.77
N THR A 276 2.71 -29.62 -7.90
CA THR A 276 2.21 -29.87 -6.54
C THR A 276 2.76 -28.83 -5.58
N PHE A 277 1.85 -28.19 -4.86
CA PHE A 277 2.16 -27.38 -3.68
C PHE A 277 1.83 -28.18 -2.42
N HIS A 278 2.80 -28.36 -1.55
CA HIS A 278 2.69 -29.12 -0.29
C HIS A 278 2.16 -28.25 0.83
N ALA A 279 0.87 -27.88 0.75
CA ALA A 279 0.21 -27.07 1.76
C ALA A 279 0.11 -27.77 3.12
N ALA A 280 -0.03 -26.99 4.21
CA ALA A 280 -0.19 -27.53 5.57
C ALA A 280 -1.38 -28.50 5.69
N GLY A 281 -2.46 -28.24 4.95
CA GLY A 281 -3.67 -29.09 4.89
C GLY A 281 -3.60 -30.29 3.94
N GLY A 282 -2.49 -30.48 3.20
CA GLY A 282 -2.28 -31.54 2.20
C GLY A 282 -1.92 -30.99 0.82
N ASP A 283 -1.51 -31.88 -0.08
CA ASP A 283 -1.06 -31.52 -1.42
C ASP A 283 -2.17 -30.85 -2.25
N GLN A 284 -1.81 -29.77 -2.92
CA GLN A 284 -2.65 -29.01 -3.86
C GLN A 284 -2.00 -28.97 -5.22
N THR A 285 -2.79 -28.92 -6.30
CA THR A 285 -2.28 -28.67 -7.65
C THR A 285 -2.46 -27.20 -7.98
N ALA A 286 -1.39 -26.54 -8.37
CA ALA A 286 -1.39 -25.11 -8.71
C ALA A 286 -0.61 -24.83 -9.99
N VAL A 287 -0.84 -23.67 -10.58
CA VAL A 287 -0.09 -23.17 -11.74
C VAL A 287 1.18 -22.49 -11.25
N PHE A 288 2.33 -23.02 -11.68
CA PHE A 288 3.64 -22.44 -11.39
C PHE A 288 4.18 -21.70 -12.61
N MET A 289 4.75 -20.54 -12.35
CA MET A 289 5.47 -19.68 -13.29
C MET A 289 6.96 -20.00 -13.22
N HIS A 290 7.65 -19.94 -14.35
CA HIS A 290 9.06 -20.33 -14.46
C HIS A 290 9.91 -19.22 -15.05
N ASN A 291 11.10 -19.00 -14.46
CA ASN A 291 12.11 -18.11 -14.99
C ASN A 291 13.52 -18.59 -14.64
N VAL A 292 14.51 -18.40 -15.55
CA VAL A 292 15.90 -18.75 -15.30
C VAL A 292 16.78 -17.52 -15.52
N GLU A 293 17.09 -16.84 -14.43
CA GLU A 293 17.89 -15.60 -14.51
C GLU A 293 18.77 -15.37 -13.26
N TYR A 294 19.57 -14.31 -13.29
CA TYR A 294 20.32 -13.85 -12.14
C TYR A 294 19.44 -12.93 -11.28
N MET A 295 19.21 -13.35 -10.03
CA MET A 295 18.43 -12.56 -9.07
C MET A 295 19.11 -12.56 -7.69
N PRO A 296 18.78 -11.60 -6.81
CA PRO A 296 19.23 -11.59 -5.41
C PRO A 296 18.92 -12.93 -4.76
N TYR A 297 19.91 -13.53 -4.10
CA TYR A 297 19.77 -14.86 -3.47
C TYR A 297 20.49 -14.92 -2.14
N TYR A 298 19.84 -15.55 -1.18
CA TYR A 298 20.36 -15.83 0.14
C TYR A 298 20.14 -17.29 0.51
N GLU A 299 21.13 -17.92 1.13
CA GLU A 299 21.05 -19.23 1.72
C GLU A 299 21.65 -19.19 3.12
N GLY A 300 20.83 -19.42 4.15
CA GLY A 300 21.21 -19.36 5.55
C GLY A 300 20.64 -20.52 6.35
N ASP A 301 20.76 -20.40 7.69
CA ASP A 301 20.25 -21.42 8.60
C ASP A 301 18.72 -21.43 8.60
N GLY A 302 18.10 -22.52 8.12
CA GLY A 302 16.67 -22.77 8.22
C GLY A 302 15.82 -22.21 7.08
N PHE A 303 16.37 -21.40 6.18
CA PHE A 303 15.64 -20.88 5.01
C PHE A 303 16.55 -20.42 3.87
N ARG A 304 15.96 -20.30 2.69
CA ARG A 304 16.54 -19.62 1.53
C ARG A 304 15.65 -18.46 1.12
N ALA A 305 16.22 -17.40 0.54
CA ALA A 305 15.43 -16.30 0.00
C ALA A 305 15.87 -15.95 -1.43
N ALA A 306 14.89 -15.61 -2.26
CA ALA A 306 15.10 -15.10 -3.61
C ALA A 306 14.35 -13.77 -3.78
N GLY A 307 14.99 -12.81 -4.44
CA GLY A 307 14.40 -11.49 -4.71
C GLY A 307 14.00 -11.35 -6.18
N LEU A 308 12.72 -11.10 -6.45
CA LEU A 308 12.19 -10.77 -7.75
C LEU A 308 12.09 -9.24 -7.88
N ASN A 309 12.84 -8.68 -8.85
CA ASN A 309 12.84 -7.24 -9.04
C ASN A 309 11.60 -6.76 -9.79
N LEU A 310 11.05 -5.63 -9.37
CA LEU A 310 9.93 -4.93 -10.00
C LEU A 310 10.44 -3.69 -10.77
N MET A 311 9.60 -3.14 -11.65
CA MET A 311 9.96 -2.03 -12.55
C MET A 311 10.30 -0.73 -11.82
N ASP A 312 9.76 -0.53 -10.62
CA ASP A 312 10.07 0.58 -9.72
C ASP A 312 11.35 0.39 -8.90
N ARG A 313 12.07 -0.70 -9.13
CA ARG A 313 13.23 -1.17 -8.36
C ARG A 313 12.88 -1.71 -6.96
N SER A 314 11.60 -1.83 -6.64
CA SER A 314 11.14 -2.63 -5.50
C SER A 314 11.52 -4.10 -5.69
N THR A 315 11.55 -4.84 -4.61
CA THR A 315 11.88 -6.28 -4.63
C THR A 315 10.80 -7.07 -3.90
N MET A 316 10.23 -8.07 -4.57
CA MET A 316 9.48 -9.11 -3.89
C MET A 316 10.45 -10.21 -3.43
N TRP A 317 10.59 -10.35 -2.14
CA TRP A 317 11.37 -11.41 -1.51
C TRP A 317 10.47 -12.62 -1.24
N LEU A 318 10.95 -13.81 -1.63
CA LEU A 318 10.32 -15.10 -1.33
C LEU A 318 11.22 -15.83 -0.32
N PHE A 319 10.72 -16.07 0.88
CA PHE A 319 11.44 -16.80 1.95
C PHE A 319 10.88 -18.20 2.02
N LEU A 320 11.69 -19.16 1.62
CA LEU A 320 11.33 -20.57 1.60
C LEU A 320 12.03 -21.29 2.78
N PRO A 321 11.29 -21.74 3.81
CA PRO A 321 11.90 -22.50 4.89
C PRO A 321 12.47 -23.82 4.37
N ASP A 322 13.45 -24.39 5.07
CA ASP A 322 13.95 -25.73 4.80
C ASP A 322 12.82 -26.77 4.92
N GLU A 323 13.00 -27.95 4.32
CA GLU A 323 12.02 -29.03 4.42
C GLU A 323 11.67 -29.36 5.87
N GLY A 324 10.38 -29.26 6.20
CA GLY A 324 9.86 -29.46 7.55
C GLY A 324 9.99 -28.25 8.47
N GLY A 325 10.51 -27.13 7.99
CA GLY A 325 10.46 -25.83 8.65
C GLY A 325 9.08 -25.20 8.58
N ASP A 326 8.79 -24.26 9.48
CA ASP A 326 7.53 -23.51 9.56
C ASP A 326 7.75 -22.10 9.04
N ALA A 327 7.09 -21.75 7.92
CA ALA A 327 7.17 -20.42 7.32
C ALA A 327 6.67 -19.32 8.26
N ARG A 328 5.65 -19.59 9.07
CA ARG A 328 5.12 -18.65 10.07
C ARG A 328 6.20 -18.19 11.06
N THR A 329 7.10 -19.09 11.46
CA THR A 329 8.18 -18.78 12.37
C THR A 329 9.09 -17.68 11.83
N LEU A 330 9.33 -17.63 10.52
CA LEU A 330 10.18 -16.61 9.89
C LEU A 330 9.65 -15.18 10.08
N LEU A 331 8.31 -15.02 10.17
CA LEU A 331 7.70 -13.75 10.51
C LEU A 331 7.67 -13.52 12.04
N ALA A 332 7.23 -14.54 12.78
CA ALA A 332 6.93 -14.42 14.21
C ALA A 332 8.17 -14.16 15.07
N ASP A 333 9.33 -14.72 14.74
CA ASP A 333 10.57 -14.57 15.48
C ASP A 333 11.47 -13.41 14.97
N GLY A 334 11.00 -12.69 13.96
CA GLY A 334 11.72 -11.57 13.35
C GLY A 334 12.84 -11.97 12.39
N THR A 335 12.97 -13.24 12.00
CA THR A 335 14.01 -13.71 11.06
C THR A 335 13.91 -12.96 9.72
N ALA A 336 12.71 -12.85 9.15
CA ALA A 336 12.50 -12.16 7.86
C ALA A 336 12.81 -10.64 7.97
N ALA A 337 12.42 -10.00 9.07
CA ALA A 337 12.76 -8.60 9.33
C ALA A 337 14.28 -8.43 9.54
N GLY A 338 14.92 -9.33 10.29
CA GLY A 338 16.37 -9.33 10.53
C GLY A 338 17.18 -9.49 9.24
N PHE A 339 16.69 -10.28 8.28
CA PHE A 339 17.27 -10.37 6.94
C PHE A 339 17.31 -9.01 6.26
N LEU A 340 16.20 -8.26 6.24
CA LEU A 340 16.15 -6.91 5.65
C LEU A 340 17.07 -5.93 6.40
N LEU A 341 17.04 -5.92 7.72
CA LEU A 341 17.88 -5.04 8.55
C LEU A 341 19.38 -5.33 8.40
N SER A 342 19.75 -6.55 8.00
CA SER A 342 21.14 -6.90 7.69
C SER A 342 21.58 -6.50 6.27
N GLY A 343 20.69 -5.89 5.47
CA GLY A 343 20.97 -5.46 4.10
C GLY A 343 20.49 -6.45 3.02
N GLY A 344 19.70 -7.46 3.40
CA GLY A 344 19.15 -8.44 2.45
C GLY A 344 20.19 -9.45 1.95
N ALA A 345 20.14 -9.78 0.67
CA ALA A 345 21.08 -10.74 0.07
C ALA A 345 22.43 -10.10 -0.28
N ASP A 346 23.52 -10.74 0.10
CA ASP A 346 24.89 -10.28 -0.17
C ASP A 346 25.31 -10.38 -1.65
N GLY A 347 24.48 -10.97 -2.52
CA GLY A 347 24.82 -11.18 -3.92
C GLY A 347 23.67 -11.73 -4.76
N THR A 348 23.99 -12.01 -6.02
CA THR A 348 23.08 -12.63 -6.98
C THR A 348 23.54 -14.03 -7.33
N ALA A 349 22.57 -14.92 -7.55
CA ALA A 349 22.81 -16.24 -8.12
C ALA A 349 21.94 -16.45 -9.37
N ARG A 350 22.36 -17.34 -10.25
CA ARG A 350 21.52 -17.80 -11.34
C ARG A 350 20.56 -18.86 -10.79
N LEU A 351 19.27 -18.51 -10.72
CA LEU A 351 18.24 -19.40 -10.21
C LEU A 351 17.44 -20.01 -11.37
N ASP A 352 17.02 -21.26 -11.18
CA ASP A 352 15.92 -21.91 -11.91
C ASP A 352 14.72 -21.81 -10.98
N LEU A 353 13.96 -20.72 -11.16
CA LEU A 353 12.86 -20.33 -10.29
C LEU A 353 11.56 -20.97 -10.76
N SER A 354 10.85 -21.61 -9.83
CA SER A 354 9.47 -22.04 -9.98
C SER A 354 8.64 -21.48 -8.83
N VAL A 355 7.68 -20.61 -9.13
CA VAL A 355 6.85 -19.94 -8.13
C VAL A 355 5.37 -20.08 -8.48
N PRO A 356 4.49 -20.48 -7.54
CA PRO A 356 3.06 -20.57 -7.80
C PRO A 356 2.44 -19.19 -7.95
N LYS A 357 1.41 -19.06 -8.82
CA LYS A 357 0.51 -17.93 -8.74
C LYS A 357 -0.24 -17.98 -7.41
N PHE A 358 -0.38 -16.83 -6.77
CA PHE A 358 -1.18 -16.72 -5.55
C PHE A 358 -1.96 -15.41 -5.50
N ASP A 359 -3.03 -15.42 -4.72
CA ASP A 359 -3.88 -14.29 -4.42
C ASP A 359 -4.20 -14.37 -2.93
N VAL A 360 -3.63 -13.48 -2.14
CA VAL A 360 -3.77 -13.47 -0.68
C VAL A 360 -4.35 -12.14 -0.25
N GLU A 361 -5.42 -12.22 0.50
CA GLU A 361 -6.09 -11.08 1.09
C GLU A 361 -6.28 -11.27 2.59
N ALA A 362 -6.31 -10.17 3.34
CA ALA A 362 -6.62 -10.16 4.76
C ALA A 362 -7.32 -8.87 5.15
N ASP A 363 -8.21 -9.02 6.12
CA ASP A 363 -8.87 -7.94 6.83
C ASP A 363 -8.54 -8.09 8.32
N LEU A 364 -7.80 -7.13 8.87
CA LEU A 364 -7.20 -7.21 10.18
C LEU A 364 -7.80 -6.20 11.14
N ASP A 365 -8.39 -6.68 12.24
CA ASP A 365 -8.57 -5.88 13.44
C ASP A 365 -7.22 -5.68 14.15
N LEU A 366 -6.68 -4.46 14.10
CA LEU A 366 -5.40 -4.13 14.73
C LEU A 366 -5.50 -3.96 16.25
N VAL A 367 -6.70 -3.79 16.82
CA VAL A 367 -6.90 -3.47 18.25
C VAL A 367 -6.29 -4.54 19.17
N PRO A 368 -6.47 -5.85 18.96
CA PRO A 368 -5.85 -6.88 19.79
C PRO A 368 -4.31 -6.78 19.79
N GLY A 369 -3.70 -6.61 18.62
CA GLY A 369 -2.26 -6.46 18.45
C GLY A 369 -1.74 -5.19 19.13
N MET A 370 -2.41 -4.05 18.93
CA MET A 370 -2.07 -2.78 19.58
C MET A 370 -2.07 -2.91 21.11
N ARG A 371 -3.09 -3.55 21.67
CA ARG A 371 -3.16 -3.80 23.12
C ARG A 371 -2.04 -4.73 23.61
N ALA A 372 -1.72 -5.77 22.86
CA ALA A 372 -0.62 -6.68 23.18
C ALA A 372 0.75 -5.98 23.17
N LEU A 373 0.91 -4.95 22.33
CA LEU A 373 2.10 -4.11 22.26
C LEU A 373 2.16 -3.02 23.34
N GLY A 374 1.14 -2.90 24.21
CA GLY A 374 1.11 -1.96 25.32
C GLY A 374 0.36 -0.66 25.08
N MET A 375 -0.22 -0.44 23.91
CA MET A 375 -1.11 0.69 23.65
C MET A 375 -2.46 0.43 24.30
N THR A 376 -2.66 0.90 25.52
CA THR A 376 -3.87 0.66 26.31
C THR A 376 -4.72 1.89 26.50
N ASP A 377 -4.08 3.03 26.73
CA ASP A 377 -4.75 4.27 27.09
C ASP A 377 -5.62 4.81 25.95
N VAL A 378 -5.15 4.67 24.71
CA VAL A 378 -5.88 5.10 23.49
C VAL A 378 -7.29 4.50 23.38
N PHE A 379 -7.55 3.36 24.03
CA PHE A 379 -8.83 2.65 24.04
C PHE A 379 -9.67 2.88 25.31
N ASP A 380 -9.16 3.62 26.29
CA ASP A 380 -9.87 3.91 27.56
C ASP A 380 -10.26 5.39 27.61
N PRO A 381 -11.57 5.71 27.50
CA PRO A 381 -12.02 7.12 27.53
C PRO A 381 -11.63 7.86 28.82
N ALA A 382 -11.29 7.12 29.91
CA ALA A 382 -10.87 7.74 31.18
C ALA A 382 -9.38 8.03 31.23
N ALA A 383 -8.56 7.38 30.41
CA ALA A 383 -7.11 7.51 30.34
C ALA A 383 -6.63 8.26 29.09
N ALA A 384 -7.35 8.11 27.98
CA ALA A 384 -6.97 8.66 26.70
C ALA A 384 -6.91 10.19 26.70
N ASP A 385 -5.84 10.72 26.13
CA ASP A 385 -5.68 12.17 25.90
C ASP A 385 -5.70 12.47 24.41
N TYR A 386 -6.86 12.93 23.92
CA TYR A 386 -7.08 13.41 22.55
C TYR A 386 -7.15 14.94 22.48
N SER A 387 -6.52 15.66 23.43
CA SER A 387 -6.54 17.12 23.46
C SER A 387 -5.97 17.80 22.22
N PRO A 388 -5.06 17.22 21.41
CA PRO A 388 -4.71 17.79 20.12
C PRO A 388 -5.82 17.75 19.09
N LEU A 389 -6.71 16.74 19.13
CA LEU A 389 -7.78 16.57 18.16
C LEU A 389 -9.03 17.39 18.47
N THR A 390 -9.37 17.55 19.79
CA THR A 390 -10.62 18.20 20.20
C THR A 390 -10.51 18.82 21.59
N ASP A 391 -11.35 19.85 21.84
CA ASP A 391 -11.50 20.44 23.17
C ASP A 391 -12.42 19.62 24.10
N ALA A 392 -13.15 18.64 23.56
CA ALA A 392 -14.04 17.74 24.32
C ALA A 392 -13.28 16.53 24.92
N ALA A 393 -11.99 16.71 25.28
CA ALA A 393 -11.13 15.70 25.84
C ALA A 393 -11.76 15.01 27.09
N GLY A 394 -11.73 13.67 27.11
CA GLY A 394 -12.22 12.84 28.22
C GLY A 394 -13.47 12.00 27.88
N GLU A 395 -13.97 12.07 26.65
CA GLU A 395 -15.09 11.23 26.17
C GLU A 395 -14.75 10.46 24.89
N ILE A 396 -13.48 10.54 24.41
CA ILE A 396 -13.02 9.91 23.17
C ILE A 396 -12.12 8.73 23.49
N ALA A 397 -12.31 7.66 22.75
CA ALA A 397 -11.39 6.54 22.67
C ALA A 397 -11.39 6.00 21.24
N LEU A 398 -10.28 5.42 20.79
CA LEU A 398 -10.23 4.65 19.55
C LEU A 398 -11.12 3.42 19.71
N SER A 399 -12.10 3.28 18.83
CA SER A 399 -13.09 2.20 18.92
C SER A 399 -12.80 1.07 17.93
N SER A 400 -12.20 1.39 16.79
CA SER A 400 -11.86 0.44 15.73
C SER A 400 -10.59 0.88 15.02
N ALA A 401 -9.78 -0.07 14.60
CA ALA A 401 -8.60 0.13 13.78
C ALA A 401 -8.49 -1.05 12.81
N GLU A 402 -9.01 -0.85 11.60
CA GLU A 402 -9.07 -1.86 10.57
C GLU A 402 -7.98 -1.65 9.52
N HIS A 403 -7.35 -2.74 9.10
CA HIS A 403 -6.38 -2.74 8.03
C HIS A 403 -6.68 -3.86 7.04
N ALA A 404 -6.96 -3.49 5.80
CA ALA A 404 -7.19 -4.43 4.73
C ALA A 404 -6.04 -4.38 3.71
N ALA A 405 -5.57 -5.54 3.29
CA ALA A 405 -4.52 -5.69 2.30
C ALA A 405 -4.79 -6.88 1.38
N ARG A 406 -4.33 -6.78 0.14
CA ARG A 406 -4.35 -7.87 -0.84
C ARG A 406 -3.11 -7.82 -1.70
N VAL A 407 -2.51 -8.98 -1.94
CA VAL A 407 -1.39 -9.16 -2.87
C VAL A 407 -1.70 -10.33 -3.78
N LYS A 408 -1.74 -10.05 -5.07
CA LYS A 408 -1.91 -11.02 -6.13
C LYS A 408 -0.74 -10.96 -7.08
N ILE A 409 -0.24 -12.12 -7.52
CA ILE A 409 0.83 -12.18 -8.54
C ILE A 409 0.43 -13.04 -9.74
N ASP A 410 0.89 -12.62 -10.89
CA ASP A 410 0.81 -13.38 -12.13
C ASP A 410 2.09 -13.19 -12.97
N GLU A 411 2.03 -13.54 -14.25
CA GLU A 411 3.18 -13.47 -15.16
C GLU A 411 3.68 -12.06 -15.42
N GLU A 412 2.81 -11.07 -15.27
CA GLU A 412 3.12 -9.68 -15.59
C GLU A 412 3.71 -8.95 -14.38
N GLY A 413 3.24 -9.25 -13.16
CA GLY A 413 3.67 -8.54 -11.95
C GLY A 413 2.85 -8.84 -10.71
N VAL A 414 2.87 -7.84 -9.81
CA VAL A 414 1.97 -7.72 -8.68
C VAL A 414 0.77 -6.91 -9.15
N GLU A 415 -0.44 -7.45 -9.05
CA GLU A 415 -1.70 -6.89 -9.59
C GLU A 415 -1.58 -6.38 -11.04
N ALA A 416 -1.20 -7.29 -11.96
CA ALA A 416 -0.78 -6.94 -13.31
C ALA A 416 -1.91 -6.42 -14.21
N ALA A 417 -1.60 -5.34 -14.94
CA ALA A 417 -2.29 -4.95 -16.18
C ALA A 417 -1.30 -5.07 -17.34
N ALA A 418 -1.77 -5.56 -18.48
CA ALA A 418 -0.95 -5.86 -19.64
C ALA A 418 -0.12 -4.65 -20.11
N PHE A 419 1.18 -4.76 -19.96
CA PHE A 419 2.18 -3.87 -20.53
C PHE A 419 3.30 -4.73 -21.11
N THR A 420 3.59 -4.61 -22.40
CA THR A 420 4.58 -5.45 -23.07
C THR A 420 5.93 -4.73 -23.14
N VAL A 421 6.90 -5.16 -22.35
CA VAL A 421 8.30 -4.74 -22.49
C VAL A 421 9.06 -5.85 -23.22
N MET A 422 9.58 -5.57 -24.43
CA MET A 422 10.48 -6.49 -25.12
C MET A 422 11.91 -6.23 -24.67
N MET A 423 12.44 -7.08 -23.79
CA MET A 423 13.86 -7.08 -23.48
C MET A 423 14.62 -8.05 -24.40
N THR A 424 15.61 -7.53 -25.15
CA THR A 424 16.55 -8.36 -25.93
C THR A 424 17.72 -8.76 -25.05
N GLY A 425 17.77 -10.04 -24.65
CA GLY A 425 18.87 -10.60 -23.89
C GLY A 425 20.10 -10.90 -24.76
N ALA A 426 21.30 -10.61 -24.27
CA ALA A 426 22.56 -10.99 -24.91
C ALA A 426 22.79 -12.50 -24.71
N THR A 427 22.97 -13.24 -25.80
CA THR A 427 23.31 -14.67 -25.78
C THR A 427 24.81 -14.88 -25.52
N GLY A 428 25.20 -14.93 -24.25
CA GLY A 428 26.47 -15.49 -23.81
C GLY A 428 26.24 -16.91 -23.33
N VAL A 429 27.08 -17.87 -23.74
CA VAL A 429 27.08 -19.22 -23.17
C VAL A 429 27.66 -19.10 -21.76
N ILE A 430 26.82 -19.25 -20.74
CA ILE A 430 27.25 -19.29 -19.35
C ILE A 430 27.27 -20.77 -18.96
N GLU A 431 28.44 -21.26 -18.54
CA GLU A 431 28.66 -22.68 -18.09
C GLU A 431 28.14 -22.93 -16.66
N ASP A 432 27.51 -21.92 -16.02
CA ASP A 432 27.07 -22.03 -14.63
C ASP A 432 25.69 -22.73 -14.54
N ARG A 433 25.63 -23.81 -13.76
CA ARG A 433 24.37 -24.52 -13.52
C ARG A 433 23.49 -23.72 -12.59
N PRO A 434 22.23 -23.44 -12.98
CA PRO A 434 21.34 -22.69 -12.09
C PRO A 434 21.07 -23.45 -10.80
N ILE A 435 20.83 -22.71 -9.72
CA ILE A 435 20.36 -23.23 -8.45
C ILE A 435 18.84 -23.41 -8.56
N ASP A 436 18.34 -24.56 -8.21
CA ASP A 436 16.90 -24.85 -8.13
C ASP A 436 16.29 -24.08 -6.94
N PHE A 437 15.30 -23.24 -7.25
CA PHE A 437 14.50 -22.51 -6.26
C PHE A 437 13.01 -22.70 -6.54
N THR A 438 12.48 -23.85 -6.10
CA THR A 438 11.07 -24.20 -6.28
C THR A 438 10.30 -23.89 -5.01
N VAL A 439 9.29 -23.00 -5.12
CA VAL A 439 8.42 -22.57 -4.02
C VAL A 439 7.21 -23.49 -3.92
N ASP A 440 7.45 -24.73 -3.49
CA ASP A 440 6.51 -25.84 -3.51
C ASP A 440 5.79 -26.11 -2.16
N ARG A 441 5.97 -25.27 -1.17
CA ARG A 441 5.46 -25.41 0.19
C ARG A 441 5.22 -24.06 0.84
N PRO A 442 4.57 -23.98 2.04
CA PRO A 442 4.34 -22.73 2.73
C PRO A 442 5.56 -21.82 2.78
N PHE A 443 5.37 -20.55 2.45
CA PHE A 443 6.44 -19.56 2.33
C PHE A 443 5.99 -18.20 2.80
N VAL A 444 6.95 -17.35 3.15
CA VAL A 444 6.76 -15.93 3.41
C VAL A 444 7.11 -15.14 2.16
N PHE A 445 6.33 -14.11 1.85
CA PHE A 445 6.73 -13.09 0.90
C PHE A 445 6.80 -11.72 1.59
N MET A 446 7.69 -10.87 1.10
CA MET A 446 7.71 -9.45 1.46
C MET A 446 7.97 -8.61 0.21
N ILE A 447 7.32 -7.47 0.11
CA ILE A 447 7.62 -6.46 -0.91
C ILE A 447 8.29 -5.30 -0.21
N THR A 448 9.49 -4.93 -0.70
CA THR A 448 10.23 -3.78 -0.16
C THR A 448 10.45 -2.74 -1.25
N SER A 449 10.35 -1.46 -0.87
CA SER A 449 10.74 -0.35 -1.74
C SER A 449 12.25 -0.35 -2.02
N PRO A 450 12.75 0.47 -2.96
CA PRO A 450 14.19 0.64 -3.20
C PRO A 450 14.97 1.09 -1.95
N ASP A 451 14.32 1.81 -1.04
CA ASP A 451 14.88 2.28 0.24
C ASP A 451 14.67 1.28 1.39
N ASN A 452 14.31 0.04 1.05
CA ASN A 452 14.10 -1.07 1.98
C ASN A 452 12.89 -0.91 2.94
N VAL A 453 11.98 0.03 2.67
CA VAL A 453 10.71 0.14 3.41
C VAL A 453 9.85 -1.08 3.12
N VAL A 454 9.32 -1.72 4.15
CA VAL A 454 8.46 -2.93 4.01
C VAL A 454 7.05 -2.50 3.64
N LEU A 455 6.72 -2.65 2.35
CA LEU A 455 5.40 -2.32 1.80
C LEU A 455 4.37 -3.38 2.18
N PHE A 456 4.72 -4.66 2.00
CA PHE A 456 3.89 -5.80 2.36
C PHE A 456 4.72 -6.91 3.00
N ALA A 457 4.08 -7.62 3.91
CA ALA A 457 4.57 -8.89 4.44
C ALA A 457 3.40 -9.89 4.49
N GLY A 458 3.63 -11.11 4.03
CA GLY A 458 2.57 -12.11 3.98
C GLY A 458 3.07 -13.54 4.09
N LEU A 459 2.14 -14.43 4.40
CA LEU A 459 2.32 -15.86 4.55
C LEU A 459 1.36 -16.59 3.63
N VAL A 460 1.89 -17.47 2.80
CA VAL A 460 1.11 -18.34 1.91
C VAL A 460 1.21 -19.77 2.45
N ASN A 461 0.13 -20.23 3.07
CA ASN A 461 0.01 -21.60 3.60
C ASN A 461 -0.73 -22.53 2.64
N THR A 462 -1.62 -21.96 1.82
CA THR A 462 -2.46 -22.67 0.86
C THR A 462 -2.57 -21.87 -0.43
N LEU A 463 -2.81 -22.56 -1.54
CA LEU A 463 -3.11 -21.96 -2.84
C LEU A 463 -4.56 -22.32 -3.19
N GLU A 464 -5.42 -21.34 -3.44
CA GLU A 464 -6.80 -21.55 -3.88
C GLU A 464 -6.93 -21.45 -5.39
#